data_4a02516d7e51c665d7a777ae6789327d
#
_entry.id   4a02516d7e51c665d7a777ae6789327d
#
_cell.length_a   1.000
_cell.length_b   1.000
_cell.length_c   1.000
_cell.angle_alpha   90.00
_cell.angle_beta   90.00
_cell.angle_gamma   90.00
#
_symmetry.space_group_name_H-M   'P 1'
#
loop_
_entity.id
_entity.type
_entity.pdbx_description
1 polymer ?
#
loop_
_entity_poly.entity_id
_entity_poly.type
_entity_poly.pdbx_seq_one_letter_code
_entity_poly.pdbx_strand_id
1 'polypeptide(L)'
;MRKLFKRKWGVLPRYVQDHHVIPKQWRKHACVTRYDYDINNSKNIIMMPTPLGLYKLNTRHKRYTHDGGHYKYNIYVEEMLTSINGINCEKCFRKEYEYFVEFLKKTLQMGDDIIPWT
;
A
#
# COMPACT_ATOMS: atom_id res chain seq x y z
N MET A 1 13.09 -11.78 -6.11
CA MET A 1 13.26 -10.57 -6.93
C MET A 1 13.37 -9.29 -6.12
N ARG A 2 12.52 -9.08 -5.12
CA ARG A 2 12.59 -7.85 -4.30
C ARG A 2 13.92 -7.72 -3.55
N LYS A 3 14.46 -8.81 -3.03
CA LYS A 3 15.75 -8.79 -2.34
C LYS A 3 16.89 -8.38 -3.28
N LEU A 4 16.89 -8.89 -4.52
CA LEU A 4 17.89 -8.53 -5.51
C LEU A 4 17.79 -7.05 -5.90
N PHE A 5 16.55 -6.55 -6.07
CA PHE A 5 16.32 -5.15 -6.35
C PHE A 5 16.89 -4.26 -5.24
N LYS A 6 16.61 -4.60 -3.98
CA LYS A 6 17.10 -3.82 -2.84
C LYS A 6 18.61 -3.81 -2.78
N ARG A 7 19.27 -4.95 -3.03
CA ARG A 7 20.74 -5.05 -3.07
C ARG A 7 21.32 -4.18 -4.17
N LYS A 8 20.73 -4.23 -5.36
CA LYS A 8 21.21 -3.46 -6.52
C LYS A 8 21.26 -1.97 -6.22
N TRP A 9 20.33 -1.47 -5.44
CA TRP A 9 20.26 -0.04 -5.09
C TRP A 9 20.91 0.27 -3.76
N GLY A 10 21.65 -0.67 -3.17
CA GLY A 10 22.36 -0.47 -1.90
C GLY A 10 21.45 -0.37 -0.69
N VAL A 11 20.21 -0.86 -0.81
CA VAL A 11 19.25 -0.81 0.29
C VAL A 11 19.19 -2.17 0.97
N LEU A 12 19.52 -2.21 2.26
CA LEU A 12 19.51 -3.46 3.02
C LEU A 12 18.07 -3.86 3.37
N PRO A 13 17.76 -5.17 3.33
CA PRO A 13 16.39 -5.64 3.63
C PRO A 13 15.85 -5.20 4.99
N ARG A 14 16.71 -4.99 5.99
CA ARG A 14 16.31 -4.52 7.32
C ARG A 14 15.91 -3.06 7.37
N TYR A 15 16.25 -2.26 6.33
CA TYR A 15 15.94 -0.83 6.28
C TYR A 15 14.58 -0.56 5.65
N VAL A 16 14.11 -1.46 4.82
CA VAL A 16 12.82 -1.33 4.14
C VAL A 16 12.10 -2.66 4.15
N GLN A 17 10.79 -2.60 4.10
CA GLN A 17 9.92 -3.77 3.96
C GLN A 17 8.94 -3.53 2.83
N ASP A 18 8.56 -4.61 2.17
CA ASP A 18 7.52 -4.56 1.17
C ASP A 18 6.17 -4.39 1.85
N HIS A 19 5.41 -3.41 1.37
CA HIS A 19 4.07 -3.15 1.86
C HIS A 19 3.08 -3.32 0.72
N HIS A 20 2.06 -4.13 0.94
CA HIS A 20 0.96 -4.27 0.00
C HIS A 20 0.01 -3.07 0.14
N VAL A 21 -0.16 -2.30 -0.93
CA VAL A 21 -1.05 -1.13 -0.93
C VAL A 21 -2.46 -1.55 -0.58
N ILE A 22 -3.01 -2.54 -1.30
CA ILE A 22 -4.21 -3.24 -0.86
C ILE A 22 -3.74 -4.42 -0.03
N PRO A 23 -4.07 -4.49 1.27
CA PRO A 23 -3.57 -5.53 2.17
C PRO A 23 -3.93 -6.94 1.70
N LYS A 24 -3.00 -7.87 1.89
CA LYS A 24 -3.20 -9.29 1.54
C LYS A 24 -4.45 -9.89 2.17
N GLN A 25 -4.81 -9.46 3.37
CA GLN A 25 -5.98 -10.01 4.05
C GLN A 25 -7.28 -9.73 3.30
N TRP A 26 -7.30 -8.73 2.42
CA TRP A 26 -8.48 -8.38 1.63
C TRP A 26 -8.50 -9.03 0.24
N ARG A 27 -7.61 -9.97 -0.04
CA ARG A 27 -7.53 -10.61 -1.36
C ARG A 27 -8.84 -11.27 -1.82
N LYS A 28 -9.69 -11.64 -0.87
CA LYS A 28 -11.00 -12.25 -1.15
C LYS A 28 -12.15 -11.27 -1.03
N HIS A 29 -11.87 -10.01 -0.76
CA HIS A 29 -12.91 -8.97 -0.67
C HIS A 29 -13.66 -8.89 -2.00
N ALA A 30 -14.98 -8.70 -1.93
CA ALA A 30 -15.83 -8.65 -3.13
C ALA A 30 -15.34 -7.65 -4.16
N CYS A 31 -14.89 -6.48 -3.71
CA CYS A 31 -14.36 -5.43 -4.58
C CYS A 31 -13.10 -5.88 -5.31
N VAL A 32 -12.18 -6.51 -4.59
CA VAL A 32 -10.91 -6.98 -5.14
C VAL A 32 -11.14 -8.09 -6.16
N THR A 33 -12.02 -9.04 -5.84
CA THR A 33 -12.36 -10.13 -6.78
C THR A 33 -13.13 -9.61 -7.99
N ARG A 34 -14.02 -8.64 -7.81
CA ARG A 34 -14.76 -8.02 -8.92
C ARG A 34 -13.82 -7.33 -9.91
N TYR A 35 -12.80 -6.64 -9.40
CA TYR A 35 -11.80 -5.99 -10.25
C TYR A 35 -10.85 -7.01 -10.89
N ASP A 36 -10.74 -8.20 -10.31
CA ASP A 36 -9.74 -9.20 -10.67
C ASP A 36 -8.32 -8.68 -10.41
N TYR A 37 -8.15 -8.07 -9.25
CA TYR A 37 -6.91 -7.40 -8.87
C TYR A 37 -5.90 -8.38 -8.29
N ASP A 38 -4.69 -8.38 -8.84
CA ASP A 38 -3.60 -9.21 -8.32
C ASP A 38 -2.89 -8.50 -7.18
N ILE A 39 -3.17 -8.92 -5.98
CA ILE A 39 -2.59 -8.36 -4.74
C ILE A 39 -1.06 -8.46 -4.75
N ASN A 40 -0.53 -9.49 -5.38
CA ASN A 40 0.92 -9.74 -5.41
C ASN A 40 1.62 -9.08 -6.60
N ASN A 41 0.90 -8.36 -7.44
CA ASN A 41 1.51 -7.62 -8.53
C ASN A 41 2.44 -6.54 -7.98
N SER A 42 3.58 -6.34 -8.64
CA SER A 42 4.57 -5.35 -8.21
C SER A 42 4.00 -3.94 -8.11
N LYS A 43 2.97 -3.62 -8.88
CA LYS A 43 2.28 -2.33 -8.80
C LYS A 43 1.53 -2.13 -7.50
N ASN A 44 1.21 -3.21 -6.79
CA ASN A 44 0.54 -3.16 -5.48
C ASN A 44 1.54 -3.17 -4.32
N ILE A 45 2.82 -3.14 -4.60
CA ILE A 45 3.86 -3.26 -3.58
C ILE A 45 4.73 -2.02 -3.62
N ILE A 46 4.89 -1.39 -2.44
CA ILE A 46 5.83 -0.29 -2.27
C ILE A 46 6.82 -0.67 -1.17
N MET A 47 8.00 -0.09 -1.24
CA MET A 47 8.98 -0.24 -0.18
C MET A 47 8.76 0.85 0.87
N MET A 48 8.60 0.45 2.13
CA MET A 48 8.42 1.37 3.25
C MET A 48 9.58 1.23 4.21
N PRO A 49 10.09 2.33 4.77
CA PRO A 49 11.17 2.25 5.73
C PRO A 49 10.71 1.59 7.03
N THR A 50 11.57 0.78 7.61
CA THR A 50 11.45 0.38 9.00
C THR A 50 11.91 1.55 9.87
N PRO A 51 11.68 1.53 11.21
CA PRO A 51 12.22 2.57 12.08
C PRO A 51 13.74 2.72 11.91
N LEU A 52 14.46 1.60 11.79
CA LEU A 52 15.91 1.62 11.55
C LEU A 52 16.22 2.23 10.17
N GLY A 53 15.43 1.88 9.15
CA GLY A 53 15.61 2.40 7.80
C GLY A 53 15.38 3.91 7.72
N LEU A 54 14.38 4.41 8.43
CA LEU A 54 14.10 5.84 8.47
C LEU A 54 15.31 6.62 8.97
N TYR A 55 15.98 6.10 10.00
CA TYR A 55 17.19 6.71 10.56
C TYR A 55 18.39 6.56 9.61
N LYS A 56 18.64 5.34 9.11
CA LYS A 56 19.83 5.04 8.31
C LYS A 56 19.80 5.64 6.91
N LEU A 57 18.62 5.70 6.29
CA LEU A 57 18.48 6.25 4.95
C LEU A 57 18.33 7.76 4.94
N ASN A 58 18.23 8.36 6.13
CA ASN A 58 18.15 9.81 6.30
C ASN A 58 17.12 10.46 5.35
N THR A 59 15.92 9.90 5.33
CA THR A 59 14.85 10.41 4.49
C THR A 59 14.44 11.81 4.98
N ARG A 60 14.33 12.75 4.05
CA ARG A 60 13.99 14.14 4.37
C ARG A 60 12.52 14.31 4.71
N HIS A 61 11.68 13.46 4.16
CA HIS A 61 10.24 13.54 4.35
C HIS A 61 9.80 12.58 5.44
N LYS A 62 8.87 13.05 6.28
CA LYS A 62 8.23 12.19 7.24
C LYS A 62 7.44 11.14 6.47
N ARG A 63 7.79 9.89 6.66
CA ARG A 63 7.13 8.77 5.99
C ARG A 63 6.60 7.81 7.03
N TYR A 64 5.55 7.09 6.65
CA TYR A 64 5.06 6.01 7.49
C TYR A 64 6.12 4.91 7.58
N THR A 65 6.32 4.38 8.78
CA THR A 65 7.25 3.27 8.99
C THR A 65 6.48 1.96 8.99
N HIS A 66 7.08 0.92 8.41
CA HIS A 66 6.52 -0.41 8.41
C HIS A 66 7.14 -1.19 9.58
N ASP A 67 6.50 -1.11 10.74
CA ASP A 67 7.02 -1.67 11.99
C ASP A 67 6.06 -2.66 12.65
N GLY A 68 5.25 -3.34 11.85
CA GLY A 68 4.29 -4.33 12.35
C GLY A 68 2.86 -3.95 12.01
N GLY A 69 1.95 -4.07 12.98
CA GLY A 69 0.53 -3.88 12.72
C GLY A 69 0.15 -2.49 12.25
N HIS A 70 -0.59 -2.42 11.17
CA HIS A 70 -1.19 -1.18 10.66
C HIS A 70 -2.70 -1.40 10.58
N TYR A 71 -3.26 -1.68 11.72
CA TYR A 71 -4.66 -2.09 11.88
C TYR A 71 -5.64 -1.05 11.35
N LYS A 72 -5.42 0.22 11.69
CA LYS A 72 -6.32 1.29 11.26
C LYS A 72 -6.29 1.47 9.75
N TYR A 73 -5.12 1.32 9.14
CA TYR A 73 -4.97 1.36 7.70
C TYR A 73 -5.78 0.24 7.03
N ASN A 74 -5.68 -0.97 7.56
CA ASN A 74 -6.38 -2.11 6.99
C ASN A 74 -7.91 -1.91 7.04
N ILE A 75 -8.43 -1.40 8.14
CA ILE A 75 -9.86 -1.10 8.27
C ILE A 75 -10.29 0.00 7.30
N TYR A 76 -9.50 1.05 7.20
CA TYR A 76 -9.77 2.15 6.28
C TYR A 76 -9.88 1.64 4.84
N VAL A 77 -8.91 0.81 4.41
CA VAL A 77 -8.93 0.25 3.07
C VAL A 77 -10.16 -0.61 2.85
N GLU A 78 -10.53 -1.44 3.82
CA GLU A 78 -11.72 -2.28 3.74
C GLU A 78 -12.99 -1.44 3.55
N GLU A 79 -13.15 -0.39 4.34
CA GLU A 79 -14.31 0.49 4.26
C GLU A 79 -14.40 1.17 2.89
N MET A 80 -13.26 1.62 2.37
CA MET A 80 -13.20 2.25 1.05
C MET A 80 -13.50 1.27 -0.07
N LEU A 81 -12.98 0.04 0.03
CA LEU A 81 -13.26 -1.00 -0.96
C LEU A 81 -14.76 -1.34 -0.98
N THR A 82 -15.39 -1.41 0.18
CA THR A 82 -16.82 -1.67 0.29
C THR A 82 -17.62 -0.56 -0.40
N SER A 83 -17.23 0.69 -0.16
CA SER A 83 -17.87 1.84 -0.78
C SER A 83 -17.71 1.81 -2.31
N ILE A 84 -16.51 1.55 -2.79
CA ILE A 84 -16.22 1.47 -4.23
C ILE A 84 -17.02 0.34 -4.87
N ASN A 85 -17.16 -0.79 -4.19
CA ASN A 85 -17.93 -1.93 -4.70
C ASN A 85 -19.42 -1.61 -4.88
N GLY A 86 -19.91 -0.55 -4.24
CA GLY A 86 -21.28 -0.08 -4.43
C GLY A 86 -21.54 0.59 -5.76
N ILE A 87 -20.51 0.88 -6.54
CA ILE A 87 -20.66 1.55 -7.83
C ILE A 87 -21.19 0.56 -8.85
N ASN A 88 -22.35 0.86 -9.44
CA ASN A 88 -23.02 -0.05 -10.37
C ASN A 88 -22.39 -0.05 -11.78
N CYS A 89 -21.98 1.13 -12.26
CA CYS A 89 -21.34 1.25 -13.56
C CYS A 89 -19.96 0.58 -13.54
N GLU A 90 -19.78 -0.48 -14.32
CA GLU A 90 -18.53 -1.24 -14.31
C GLU A 90 -17.32 -0.39 -14.70
N LYS A 91 -17.48 0.44 -15.71
CA LYS A 91 -16.41 1.35 -16.15
C LYS A 91 -16.06 2.36 -15.06
N CYS A 92 -17.06 2.91 -14.39
CA CYS A 92 -16.87 3.85 -13.29
C CYS A 92 -16.21 3.17 -12.09
N PHE A 93 -16.64 1.94 -11.80
CA PHE A 93 -16.07 1.13 -10.72
C PHE A 93 -14.57 0.91 -10.94
N ARG A 94 -14.18 0.51 -12.16
CA ARG A 94 -12.77 0.22 -12.45
C ARG A 94 -11.92 1.49 -12.33
N LYS A 95 -12.41 2.63 -12.78
CA LYS A 95 -11.71 3.90 -12.64
C LYS A 95 -11.52 4.30 -11.19
N GLU A 96 -12.57 4.17 -10.38
CA GLU A 96 -12.50 4.52 -8.96
C GLU A 96 -11.54 3.60 -8.21
N TYR A 97 -11.53 2.30 -8.54
CA TYR A 97 -10.61 1.36 -7.95
C TYR A 97 -9.15 1.75 -8.25
N GLU A 98 -8.84 1.99 -9.52
CA GLU A 98 -7.50 2.37 -9.96
C GLU A 98 -7.06 3.69 -9.33
N TYR A 99 -7.98 4.64 -9.25
CA TYR A 99 -7.72 5.93 -8.64
C TYR A 99 -7.41 5.79 -7.16
N PHE A 100 -8.15 4.93 -6.47
CA PHE A 100 -7.94 4.68 -5.06
C PHE A 100 -6.56 4.05 -4.79
N VAL A 101 -6.17 3.07 -5.58
CA VAL A 101 -4.85 2.44 -5.45
C VAL A 101 -3.73 3.47 -5.65
N GLU A 102 -3.84 4.32 -6.66
CA GLU A 102 -2.84 5.36 -6.91
C GLU A 102 -2.81 6.39 -5.78
N PHE A 103 -3.98 6.77 -5.27
CA PHE A 103 -4.08 7.66 -4.12
C PHE A 103 -3.37 7.09 -2.90
N LEU A 104 -3.60 5.81 -2.59
CA LEU A 104 -2.95 5.14 -1.46
C LEU A 104 -1.43 5.12 -1.64
N LYS A 105 -0.97 4.76 -2.83
CA LYS A 105 0.47 4.69 -3.10
C LYS A 105 1.14 6.04 -2.88
N LYS A 106 0.59 7.10 -3.46
CA LYS A 106 1.13 8.44 -3.32
C LYS A 106 1.13 8.90 -1.87
N THR A 107 0.02 8.69 -1.18
CA THR A 107 -0.13 9.13 0.22
C THR A 107 0.86 8.41 1.13
N LEU A 108 1.04 7.11 0.96
CA LEU A 108 1.98 6.33 1.75
C LEU A 108 3.43 6.75 1.46
N GLN A 109 3.75 7.01 0.19
CA GLN A 109 5.10 7.42 -0.20
C GLN A 109 5.43 8.83 0.29
N MET A 110 4.46 9.71 0.33
CA MET A 110 4.65 11.09 0.80
C MET A 110 4.57 11.24 2.30
N GLY A 111 3.98 10.26 3.00
CA GLY A 111 3.83 10.32 4.45
C GLY A 111 2.75 11.26 4.93
N ASP A 112 1.74 11.52 4.10
CA ASP A 112 0.62 12.40 4.47
C ASP A 112 -0.27 11.76 5.53
N ASP A 113 -0.74 12.59 6.48
CA ASP A 113 -1.59 12.13 7.59
C ASP A 113 -3.08 12.06 7.22
N ILE A 114 -3.42 12.11 5.92
CA ILE A 114 -4.81 12.09 5.47
C ILE A 114 -5.43 10.69 5.50
N ILE A 115 -4.63 9.65 5.67
CA ILE A 115 -5.13 8.30 5.87
C ILE A 115 -4.64 7.77 7.22
N PRO A 116 -5.44 6.93 7.89
CA PRO A 116 -4.99 6.31 9.14
C PRO A 116 -3.92 5.26 8.86
N TRP A 117 -2.93 5.17 9.73
CA TRP A 117 -1.87 4.19 9.57
C TRP A 117 -1.85 3.14 10.68
N THR A 118 -1.82 3.58 11.92
CA THR A 118 -1.71 2.65 13.08
C THR A 118 -2.94 2.64 13.96
#